data_1ee28bd632b9a6f7a759b4ef86483d53
#
_entry.id   1ee28bd632b9a6f7a759b4ef86483d53
#
_cell.length_a   1.000
_cell.length_b   1.000
_cell.length_c   1.000
_cell.angle_alpha   90.00
_cell.angle_beta   90.00
_cell.angle_gamma   90.00
#
_symmetry.space_group_name_H-M   'P 1'
#
loop_
_entity.id
_entity.type
_entity.pdbx_description
1 polymer ?
#
loop_
_entity_poly.entity_id
_entity_poly.type
_entity_poly.pdbx_seq_one_letter_code
_entity_poly.pdbx_strand_id
1 'polypeptide(L)'
;MPEMMKSDKKLKKIKIGIFDSGVGGFSVLLHLLRIMPEASYYYISDDAFAPYGPKSDGFITDRAIIITEKLLHCGAELIVVACNTATAASIAQLREKFPLTPFVGVEPYLNAYYKIPEGLSPDEKKMMVLTTESTGKSERFKRLKERLDPDSQISHYSLKNLARLIEDYYYHPNLKFEFDKNFESELSFLKSENYSYAILGCTHYPLVKEEIENFLNLKTISPCFHVAQRVADLIKLSRKSIENAILYEEDFFNYLSTTNNNWIQKKRESFYGPFQRK
;
A
#
# COMPACT_ATOMS: atom_id res chain seq x y z
N MET A 1 -28.84 48.71 2.48
CA MET A 1 -27.59 48.00 2.81
C MET A 1 -27.49 46.84 1.84
N PRO A 2 -26.49 46.76 0.96
CA PRO A 2 -26.35 45.64 0.07
C PRO A 2 -25.72 44.46 0.84
N GLU A 3 -26.40 43.31 0.76
CA GLU A 3 -25.88 42.02 1.21
C GLU A 3 -24.56 41.72 0.50
N MET A 4 -23.48 41.64 1.28
CA MET A 4 -22.21 41.13 0.82
C MET A 4 -22.40 39.63 0.47
N MET A 5 -22.51 39.33 -0.81
CA MET A 5 -22.31 37.98 -1.33
C MET A 5 -20.93 37.48 -0.86
N LYS A 6 -20.93 36.60 0.14
CA LYS A 6 -19.76 35.78 0.46
C LYS A 6 -19.50 34.89 -0.76
N SER A 7 -18.50 35.25 -1.55
CA SER A 7 -17.98 34.36 -2.57
C SER A 7 -17.37 33.14 -1.82
N ASP A 8 -18.06 32.02 -1.81
CA ASP A 8 -17.51 30.73 -1.45
C ASP A 8 -16.36 30.46 -2.42
N LYS A 9 -15.15 30.89 -2.06
CA LYS A 9 -13.91 30.38 -2.66
C LYS A 9 -13.84 28.91 -2.29
N LYS A 10 -14.38 28.04 -3.16
CA LYS A 10 -14.19 26.60 -3.10
C LYS A 10 -12.68 26.36 -3.07
N LEU A 11 -12.11 26.05 -1.90
CA LEU A 11 -10.69 25.74 -1.75
C LEU A 11 -10.35 24.65 -2.76
N LYS A 12 -9.34 24.90 -3.59
CA LYS A 12 -8.89 23.95 -4.61
C LYS A 12 -8.40 22.69 -3.88
N LYS A 13 -9.10 21.57 -4.09
CA LYS A 13 -8.70 20.27 -3.51
C LYS A 13 -7.35 19.86 -4.08
N ILE A 14 -6.42 19.46 -3.22
CA ILE A 14 -5.17 18.85 -3.66
C ILE A 14 -5.45 17.55 -4.40
N LYS A 15 -4.76 17.31 -5.51
CA LYS A 15 -4.88 16.10 -6.29
C LYS A 15 -3.71 15.16 -6.01
N ILE A 16 -4.01 13.95 -5.55
CA ILE A 16 -3.03 12.91 -5.21
C ILE A 16 -3.17 11.77 -6.20
N GLY A 17 -2.09 11.51 -6.94
CA GLY A 17 -1.96 10.34 -7.80
C GLY A 17 -1.48 9.15 -6.98
N ILE A 18 -2.05 7.98 -7.22
CA ILE A 18 -1.69 6.74 -6.56
C ILE A 18 -1.61 5.65 -7.61
N PHE A 19 -0.63 4.78 -7.54
CA PHE A 19 -0.63 3.58 -8.36
C PHE A 19 -0.07 2.35 -7.65
N ASP A 20 -0.57 1.21 -8.06
CA ASP A 20 -0.13 -0.13 -7.67
C ASP A 20 -0.14 -1.06 -8.88
N SER A 21 0.50 -2.22 -8.79
CA SER A 21 0.41 -3.27 -9.81
C SER A 21 -1.00 -3.85 -9.94
N GLY A 22 -1.86 -3.67 -8.92
CA GLY A 22 -3.20 -4.22 -8.87
C GLY A 22 -4.06 -3.56 -7.78
N VAL A 23 -4.78 -4.41 -7.03
CA VAL A 23 -5.71 -3.96 -5.95
C VAL A 23 -5.01 -3.72 -4.62
N GLY A 24 -3.78 -4.17 -4.45
CA GLY A 24 -3.06 -4.09 -3.16
C GLY A 24 -2.96 -2.67 -2.62
N GLY A 25 -2.74 -1.68 -3.49
CA GLY A 25 -2.62 -0.28 -3.10
C GLY A 25 -3.89 0.34 -2.49
N PHE A 26 -5.04 -0.34 -2.57
CA PHE A 26 -6.24 0.06 -1.82
C PHE A 26 -5.99 0.09 -0.31
N SER A 27 -5.11 -0.77 0.18
CA SER A 27 -4.68 -0.75 1.59
C SER A 27 -4.06 0.59 2.00
N VAL A 28 -3.32 1.26 1.11
CA VAL A 28 -2.75 2.60 1.32
C VAL A 28 -3.82 3.68 1.11
N LEU A 29 -4.59 3.60 0.02
CA LEU A 29 -5.63 4.57 -0.32
C LEU A 29 -6.68 4.69 0.79
N LEU A 30 -7.05 3.57 1.45
CA LEU A 30 -7.97 3.57 2.58
C LEU A 30 -7.51 4.48 3.73
N HIS A 31 -6.22 4.45 4.05
CA HIS A 31 -5.66 5.34 5.09
C HIS A 31 -5.59 6.79 4.61
N LEU A 32 -5.29 7.03 3.34
CA LEU A 32 -5.30 8.38 2.76
C LEU A 32 -6.69 9.01 2.82
N LEU A 33 -7.73 8.29 2.45
CA LEU A 33 -9.12 8.76 2.53
C LEU A 33 -9.54 9.07 3.98
N ARG A 34 -9.00 8.35 4.97
CA ARG A 34 -9.27 8.61 6.39
C ARG A 34 -8.55 9.85 6.91
N ILE A 35 -7.30 10.07 6.48
CA ILE A 35 -6.45 11.15 7.00
C ILE A 35 -6.71 12.46 6.26
N MET A 36 -7.02 12.41 4.97
CA MET A 36 -7.22 13.55 4.09
C MET A 36 -8.49 13.40 3.24
N PRO A 37 -9.68 13.39 3.85
CA PRO A 37 -10.94 13.16 3.12
C PRO A 37 -11.25 14.26 2.09
N GLU A 38 -10.67 15.47 2.26
CA GLU A 38 -10.86 16.61 1.37
C GLU A 38 -10.00 16.56 0.09
N ALA A 39 -9.03 15.65 0.01
CA ALA A 39 -8.20 15.51 -1.20
C ALA A 39 -8.96 14.81 -2.34
N SER A 40 -8.53 15.06 -3.57
CA SER A 40 -8.99 14.33 -4.75
C SER A 40 -8.00 13.25 -5.13
N TYR A 41 -8.44 11.99 -5.18
CA TYR A 41 -7.60 10.84 -5.46
C TYR A 41 -7.79 10.32 -6.87
N TYR A 42 -6.66 10.01 -7.52
CA TYR A 42 -6.57 9.36 -8.82
C TYR A 42 -5.76 8.08 -8.66
N TYR A 43 -6.44 6.94 -8.65
CA TYR A 43 -5.80 5.63 -8.48
C TYR A 43 -5.70 4.91 -9.82
N ILE A 44 -4.49 4.45 -10.17
CA ILE A 44 -4.27 3.57 -11.32
C ILE A 44 -3.84 2.19 -10.80
N SER A 45 -4.66 1.19 -11.13
CA SER A 45 -4.31 -0.23 -11.01
C SER A 45 -3.67 -0.67 -12.33
N ASP A 46 -2.41 -1.14 -12.30
CA ASP A 46 -1.73 -1.65 -13.49
C ASP A 46 -2.00 -3.15 -13.72
N ASP A 47 -3.25 -3.54 -13.52
CA ASP A 47 -3.76 -4.90 -13.48
C ASP A 47 -3.54 -5.69 -14.78
N ALA A 48 -3.52 -5.03 -15.94
CA ALA A 48 -3.16 -5.67 -17.21
C ALA A 48 -1.73 -6.27 -17.20
N PHE A 49 -0.87 -5.82 -16.28
CA PHE A 49 0.52 -6.25 -16.16
C PHE A 49 0.84 -6.89 -14.81
N ALA A 50 -0.17 -7.07 -13.97
CA ALA A 50 -0.03 -7.76 -12.68
C ALA A 50 0.28 -9.27 -12.88
N PRO A 51 0.97 -9.90 -11.91
CA PRO A 51 1.72 -9.30 -10.82
C PRO A 51 3.08 -8.78 -11.27
N TYR A 52 3.62 -7.77 -10.58
CA TYR A 52 4.95 -7.23 -10.86
C TYR A 52 6.10 -8.14 -10.38
N GLY A 53 5.84 -9.04 -9.43
CA GLY A 53 6.87 -9.89 -8.83
C GLY A 53 7.78 -10.61 -9.83
N PRO A 54 7.29 -11.25 -10.90
CA PRO A 54 8.12 -11.95 -11.90
C PRO A 54 8.69 -11.03 -13.00
N LYS A 55 8.40 -9.73 -12.99
CA LYS A 55 8.87 -8.78 -14.02
C LYS A 55 10.26 -8.23 -13.70
N SER A 56 11.00 -7.80 -14.74
CA SER A 56 12.28 -7.14 -14.56
C SER A 56 12.11 -5.72 -14.02
N ASP A 57 13.11 -5.21 -13.28
CA ASP A 57 13.11 -3.85 -12.75
C ASP A 57 12.96 -2.80 -13.87
N GLY A 58 13.59 -3.02 -15.05
CA GLY A 58 13.44 -2.15 -16.21
C GLY A 58 12.00 -2.07 -16.69
N PHE A 59 11.33 -3.20 -16.85
CA PHE A 59 9.92 -3.25 -17.23
C PHE A 59 9.03 -2.51 -16.22
N ILE A 60 9.23 -2.76 -14.92
CA ILE A 60 8.46 -2.11 -13.84
C ILE A 60 8.70 -0.60 -13.85
N THR A 61 9.94 -0.16 -14.07
CA THR A 61 10.31 1.26 -14.16
C THR A 61 9.62 1.94 -15.33
N ASP A 62 9.61 1.32 -16.52
CA ASP A 62 8.92 1.85 -17.69
C ASP A 62 7.42 1.98 -17.46
N ARG A 63 6.79 0.97 -16.83
CA ARG A 63 5.38 1.04 -16.42
C ARG A 63 5.14 2.17 -15.45
N ALA A 64 5.97 2.29 -14.41
CA ALA A 64 5.85 3.35 -13.40
C ALA A 64 5.97 4.76 -14.01
N ILE A 65 6.84 4.95 -14.99
CA ILE A 65 6.98 6.21 -15.73
C ILE A 65 5.69 6.53 -16.51
N ILE A 66 5.18 5.58 -17.31
CA ILE A 66 3.96 5.77 -18.10
C ILE A 66 2.76 6.12 -17.20
N ILE A 67 2.64 5.42 -16.07
CA ILE A 67 1.55 5.66 -15.11
C ILE A 67 1.70 7.03 -14.45
N THR A 68 2.92 7.40 -14.07
CA THR A 68 3.21 8.72 -13.49
C THR A 68 2.83 9.83 -14.47
N GLU A 69 3.17 9.73 -15.74
CA GLU A 69 2.81 10.70 -16.78
C GLU A 69 1.27 10.83 -16.90
N LYS A 70 0.52 9.71 -16.86
CA LYS A 70 -0.95 9.74 -16.85
C LYS A 70 -1.51 10.46 -15.62
N LEU A 71 -0.96 10.19 -14.43
CA LEU A 71 -1.41 10.83 -13.19
C LEU A 71 -1.10 12.34 -13.19
N LEU A 72 0.06 12.74 -13.68
CA LEU A 72 0.43 14.15 -13.83
C LEU A 72 -0.47 14.86 -14.84
N HIS A 73 -0.87 14.19 -15.93
CA HIS A 73 -1.85 14.73 -16.89
C HIS A 73 -3.23 14.96 -16.24
N CYS A 74 -3.64 14.16 -15.25
CA CYS A 74 -4.84 14.41 -14.44
C CYS A 74 -4.66 15.58 -13.45
N GLY A 75 -3.46 16.14 -13.37
CA GLY A 75 -3.10 17.25 -12.48
C GLY A 75 -2.71 16.80 -11.08
N ALA A 76 -2.24 15.58 -10.89
CA ALA A 76 -1.71 15.14 -9.60
C ALA A 76 -0.52 16.00 -9.15
N GLU A 77 -0.55 16.45 -7.91
CA GLU A 77 0.43 17.34 -7.29
C GLU A 77 1.45 16.56 -6.42
N LEU A 78 1.12 15.31 -6.10
CA LEU A 78 1.96 14.34 -5.39
C LEU A 78 1.61 12.94 -5.89
N ILE A 79 2.61 12.06 -5.99
CA ILE A 79 2.44 10.67 -6.43
C ILE A 79 2.79 9.71 -5.29
N VAL A 80 1.88 8.77 -5.01
CA VAL A 80 2.10 7.64 -4.10
C VAL A 80 2.33 6.37 -4.91
N VAL A 81 3.53 5.81 -4.80
CA VAL A 81 3.86 4.48 -5.35
C VAL A 81 3.42 3.45 -4.31
N ALA A 82 2.16 3.02 -4.39
CA ALA A 82 1.51 2.14 -3.42
C ALA A 82 1.78 0.65 -3.71
N CYS A 83 2.98 0.32 -4.19
CA CYS A 83 3.44 -1.02 -4.49
C CYS A 83 4.88 -1.18 -3.99
N ASN A 84 5.15 -2.14 -3.09
CA ASN A 84 6.50 -2.37 -2.58
C ASN A 84 7.48 -2.75 -3.72
N THR A 85 7.05 -3.62 -4.63
CA THR A 85 7.85 -4.04 -5.78
C THR A 85 8.15 -2.86 -6.71
N ALA A 86 7.14 -2.06 -7.07
CA ALA A 86 7.34 -0.87 -7.89
C ALA A 86 8.21 0.19 -7.19
N THR A 87 8.02 0.39 -5.88
CA THR A 87 8.88 1.30 -5.09
C THR A 87 10.33 0.85 -5.15
N ALA A 88 10.59 -0.45 -4.94
CA ALA A 88 11.95 -0.98 -4.95
C ALA A 88 12.63 -0.81 -6.31
N ALA A 89 11.91 -1.05 -7.40
CA ALA A 89 12.44 -1.00 -8.76
C ALA A 89 12.59 0.42 -9.32
N SER A 90 11.65 1.35 -9.02
CA SER A 90 11.49 2.56 -9.83
C SER A 90 11.59 3.89 -9.09
N ILE A 91 11.49 3.95 -7.75
CA ILE A 91 11.33 5.22 -7.04
C ILE A 91 12.49 6.20 -7.24
N ALA A 92 13.72 5.70 -7.43
CA ALA A 92 14.89 6.54 -7.67
C ALA A 92 14.79 7.20 -9.05
N GLN A 93 14.50 6.42 -10.08
CA GLN A 93 14.35 6.87 -11.46
C GLN A 93 13.15 7.82 -11.63
N LEU A 94 12.04 7.57 -10.93
CA LEU A 94 10.89 8.48 -10.92
C LEU A 94 11.26 9.85 -10.36
N ARG A 95 11.98 9.89 -9.23
CA ARG A 95 12.45 11.16 -8.63
C ARG A 95 13.44 11.91 -9.51
N GLU A 96 14.29 11.20 -10.23
CA GLU A 96 15.23 11.79 -11.19
C GLU A 96 14.49 12.36 -12.41
N LYS A 97 13.56 11.58 -13.00
CA LYS A 97 12.82 11.99 -14.20
C LYS A 97 11.80 13.11 -13.93
N PHE A 98 11.20 13.14 -12.73
CA PHE A 98 10.17 14.12 -12.35
C PHE A 98 10.57 14.92 -11.10
N PRO A 99 11.65 15.75 -11.17
CA PRO A 99 12.25 16.37 -9.99
C PRO A 99 11.35 17.37 -9.25
N LEU A 100 10.31 17.89 -9.91
CA LEU A 100 9.35 18.82 -9.33
C LEU A 100 8.15 18.12 -8.69
N THR A 101 8.03 16.78 -8.82
CA THR A 101 6.92 16.00 -8.31
C THR A 101 7.34 15.29 -7.03
N PRO A 102 6.68 15.53 -5.88
CA PRO A 102 6.91 14.74 -4.67
C PRO A 102 6.45 13.29 -4.85
N PHE A 103 7.30 12.33 -4.48
CA PHE A 103 7.00 10.91 -4.48
C PHE A 103 7.07 10.31 -3.08
N VAL A 104 6.03 9.58 -2.70
CA VAL A 104 6.01 8.72 -1.51
C VAL A 104 5.90 7.27 -1.98
N GLY A 105 6.92 6.47 -1.68
CA GLY A 105 6.90 5.02 -1.94
C GLY A 105 6.59 4.24 -0.68
N VAL A 106 5.96 3.08 -0.81
CA VAL A 106 5.73 2.15 0.30
C VAL A 106 6.94 1.22 0.45
N GLU A 107 7.40 1.05 1.69
CA GLU A 107 8.46 0.11 2.06
C GLU A 107 8.02 -0.71 3.27
N PRO A 108 8.56 -1.93 3.47
CA PRO A 108 8.33 -2.70 4.69
C PRO A 108 8.72 -1.88 5.94
N TYR A 109 7.84 -1.85 6.94
CA TYR A 109 8.00 -0.97 8.12
C TYR A 109 8.89 -1.61 9.19
N LEU A 110 10.19 -1.81 8.90
CA LEU A 110 11.14 -2.49 9.81
C LEU A 110 11.32 -1.75 11.14
N ASN A 111 11.17 -0.42 11.17
CA ASN A 111 11.18 0.36 12.42
C ASN A 111 10.10 -0.07 13.43
N ALA A 112 9.13 -0.89 13.02
CA ALA A 112 8.13 -1.43 13.93
C ALA A 112 8.74 -2.24 15.07
N TYR A 113 9.86 -2.91 14.84
CA TYR A 113 10.57 -3.70 15.85
C TYR A 113 10.91 -2.85 17.11
N TYR A 114 11.39 -1.63 16.90
CA TYR A 114 11.77 -0.71 17.98
C TYR A 114 10.58 0.00 18.64
N LYS A 115 9.35 -0.27 18.18
CA LYS A 115 8.10 0.30 18.73
C LYS A 115 7.27 -0.73 19.48
N ILE A 116 7.74 -1.97 19.57
CA ILE A 116 7.12 -3.00 20.40
C ILE A 116 7.33 -2.60 21.87
N PRO A 117 6.34 -2.81 22.76
CA PRO A 117 6.45 -2.47 24.18
C PRO A 117 7.72 -3.05 24.82
N GLU A 118 8.36 -2.26 25.66
CA GLU A 118 9.47 -2.72 26.51
C GLU A 118 8.96 -3.75 27.54
N GLY A 119 9.85 -4.62 28.00
CA GLY A 119 9.54 -5.63 29.03
C GLY A 119 9.04 -6.97 28.50
N LEU A 120 8.84 -7.13 27.19
CA LEU A 120 8.56 -8.44 26.58
C LEU A 120 9.83 -9.29 26.48
N SER A 121 9.70 -10.60 26.66
CA SER A 121 10.78 -11.57 26.42
C SER A 121 11.21 -11.60 24.94
N PRO A 122 12.39 -12.13 24.60
CA PRO A 122 12.83 -12.28 23.21
C PRO A 122 11.82 -13.07 22.36
N ASP A 123 11.21 -14.12 22.89
CA ASP A 123 10.20 -14.90 22.18
C ASP A 123 8.91 -14.11 21.91
N GLU A 124 8.48 -13.28 22.86
CA GLU A 124 7.32 -12.38 22.68
C GLU A 124 7.60 -11.25 21.68
N LYS A 125 8.86 -10.95 21.39
CA LYS A 125 9.28 -9.97 20.38
C LYS A 125 9.65 -10.60 19.03
N LYS A 126 9.61 -11.92 18.91
CA LYS A 126 10.03 -12.62 17.69
C LYS A 126 9.22 -12.11 16.49
N MET A 127 9.92 -11.49 15.55
CA MET A 127 9.32 -10.78 14.43
C MET A 127 9.84 -11.27 13.09
N MET A 128 8.96 -11.33 12.12
CA MET A 128 9.34 -11.55 10.72
C MET A 128 8.82 -10.42 9.82
N VAL A 129 9.42 -10.30 8.64
CA VAL A 129 8.90 -9.49 7.55
C VAL A 129 8.57 -10.39 6.36
N LEU A 130 7.35 -10.27 5.85
CA LEU A 130 6.85 -10.99 4.68
C LEU A 130 6.89 -10.07 3.47
N THR A 131 7.59 -10.48 2.41
CA THR A 131 7.70 -9.70 1.16
C THR A 131 7.32 -10.55 -0.05
N THR A 132 7.14 -9.92 -1.22
CA THR A 132 7.24 -10.65 -2.49
C THR A 132 8.70 -11.01 -2.76
N GLU A 133 8.95 -12.02 -3.60
CA GLU A 133 10.32 -12.41 -3.98
C GLU A 133 11.12 -11.24 -4.57
N SER A 134 10.50 -10.45 -5.45
CA SER A 134 11.16 -9.30 -6.08
C SER A 134 11.53 -8.23 -5.04
N THR A 135 10.61 -7.88 -4.13
CA THR A 135 10.92 -6.94 -3.04
C THR A 135 12.07 -7.46 -2.17
N GLY A 136 12.01 -8.73 -1.75
CA GLY A 136 13.03 -9.33 -0.87
C GLY A 136 14.42 -9.44 -1.51
N LYS A 137 14.48 -9.65 -2.83
CA LYS A 137 15.74 -9.73 -3.58
C LYS A 137 16.30 -8.35 -3.97
N SER A 138 15.53 -7.27 -3.84
CA SER A 138 15.93 -5.93 -4.27
C SER A 138 17.07 -5.35 -3.43
N GLU A 139 18.00 -4.62 -4.07
CA GLU A 139 19.06 -3.89 -3.37
C GLU A 139 18.47 -2.83 -2.41
N ARG A 140 17.32 -2.28 -2.74
CA ARG A 140 16.64 -1.31 -1.88
C ARG A 140 16.20 -1.94 -0.56
N PHE A 141 15.62 -3.14 -0.57
CA PHE A 141 15.23 -3.86 0.66
C PHE A 141 16.44 -4.29 1.47
N LYS A 142 17.53 -4.75 0.84
CA LYS A 142 18.78 -5.11 1.52
C LYS A 142 19.34 -3.90 2.29
N ARG A 143 19.49 -2.75 1.63
CA ARG A 143 19.96 -1.50 2.27
C ARG A 143 19.00 -1.03 3.38
N LEU A 144 17.69 -1.19 3.20
CA LEU A 144 16.71 -0.88 4.23
C LEU A 144 16.94 -1.75 5.48
N LYS A 145 17.13 -3.06 5.28
CA LYS A 145 17.37 -4.03 6.36
C LYS A 145 18.70 -3.75 7.07
N GLU A 146 19.79 -3.56 6.33
CA GLU A 146 21.10 -3.20 6.89
C GLU A 146 21.05 -1.94 7.77
N ARG A 147 20.27 -0.94 7.35
CA ARG A 147 20.13 0.33 8.09
C ARG A 147 19.22 0.24 9.31
N LEU A 148 18.11 -0.51 9.23
CA LEU A 148 17.04 -0.51 10.23
C LEU A 148 16.99 -1.78 11.09
N ASP A 149 17.73 -2.82 10.72
CA ASP A 149 17.82 -4.07 11.42
C ASP A 149 19.27 -4.60 11.34
N PRO A 150 20.28 -3.80 11.77
CA PRO A 150 21.71 -4.19 11.67
C PRO A 150 22.02 -5.44 12.46
N ASP A 151 21.31 -5.68 13.55
CA ASP A 151 21.49 -6.84 14.44
C ASP A 151 20.68 -8.06 13.99
N SER A 152 20.03 -8.01 12.82
CA SER A 152 19.24 -9.10 12.23
C SER A 152 18.17 -9.70 13.16
N GLN A 153 17.47 -8.82 13.89
CA GLN A 153 16.40 -9.19 14.82
C GLN A 153 15.10 -9.59 14.10
N ILE A 154 14.95 -9.18 12.82
CA ILE A 154 13.77 -9.42 12.01
C ILE A 154 14.10 -10.50 10.97
N SER A 155 13.48 -11.68 11.09
CA SER A 155 13.57 -12.72 10.07
C SER A 155 12.88 -12.29 8.78
N HIS A 156 13.41 -12.68 7.63
CA HIS A 156 12.82 -12.33 6.35
C HIS A 156 12.36 -13.57 5.58
N TYR A 157 11.12 -13.52 5.10
CA TYR A 157 10.55 -14.55 4.23
C TYR A 157 9.91 -13.93 3.00
N SER A 158 10.24 -14.47 1.84
CA SER A 158 9.62 -14.10 0.57
C SER A 158 8.51 -15.09 0.22
N LEU A 159 7.31 -14.56 -0.04
CA LEU A 159 6.15 -15.32 -0.47
C LEU A 159 6.00 -15.20 -2.00
N LYS A 160 5.95 -16.34 -2.66
CA LYS A 160 5.99 -16.40 -4.12
C LYS A 160 4.65 -16.07 -4.77
N ASN A 161 3.56 -16.58 -4.19
CA ASN A 161 2.25 -16.57 -4.84
C ASN A 161 1.20 -15.73 -4.10
N LEU A 162 1.39 -15.40 -2.83
CA LEU A 162 0.34 -14.80 -2.00
C LEU A 162 -0.26 -13.52 -2.61
N ALA A 163 0.56 -12.62 -3.16
CA ALA A 163 0.04 -11.40 -3.78
C ALA A 163 -0.87 -11.72 -4.99
N ARG A 164 -0.48 -12.71 -5.82
CA ARG A 164 -1.30 -13.16 -6.95
C ARG A 164 -2.58 -13.84 -6.49
N LEU A 165 -2.52 -14.69 -5.48
CA LEU A 165 -3.71 -15.36 -4.94
C LEU A 165 -4.75 -14.35 -4.44
N ILE A 166 -4.28 -13.28 -3.78
CA ILE A 166 -5.15 -12.20 -3.30
C ILE A 166 -5.77 -11.44 -4.48
N GLU A 167 -4.97 -11.11 -5.50
CA GLU A 167 -5.44 -10.42 -6.71
C GLU A 167 -6.48 -11.27 -7.45
N ASP A 168 -6.19 -12.54 -7.70
CA ASP A 168 -7.08 -13.48 -8.39
C ASP A 168 -8.41 -13.64 -7.64
N TYR A 169 -8.35 -13.82 -6.32
CA TYR A 169 -9.56 -13.94 -5.49
C TYR A 169 -10.36 -12.64 -5.43
N TYR A 170 -9.70 -11.48 -5.46
CA TYR A 170 -10.39 -10.19 -5.47
C TYR A 170 -11.31 -10.04 -6.68
N TYR A 171 -10.86 -10.44 -7.87
CA TYR A 171 -11.65 -10.36 -9.10
C TYR A 171 -12.56 -11.58 -9.32
N HIS A 172 -12.26 -12.71 -8.69
CA HIS A 172 -12.99 -13.98 -8.85
C HIS A 172 -13.38 -14.57 -7.49
N PRO A 173 -14.38 -13.97 -6.80
CA PRO A 173 -14.80 -14.42 -5.44
C PRO A 173 -15.31 -15.86 -5.36
N ASN A 174 -15.70 -16.44 -6.49
CA ASN A 174 -16.07 -17.86 -6.59
C ASN A 174 -14.88 -18.82 -6.37
N LEU A 175 -13.63 -18.33 -6.41
CA LEU A 175 -12.41 -19.12 -6.17
C LEU A 175 -12.04 -19.20 -4.67
N LYS A 176 -13.01 -19.04 -3.76
CA LYS A 176 -12.74 -19.02 -2.30
C LYS A 176 -12.04 -20.30 -1.82
N PHE A 177 -12.48 -21.45 -2.29
CA PHE A 177 -11.90 -22.73 -1.89
C PHE A 177 -10.44 -22.87 -2.35
N GLU A 178 -10.15 -22.54 -3.62
CA GLU A 178 -8.80 -22.54 -4.19
C GLU A 178 -7.90 -21.50 -3.48
N PHE A 179 -8.46 -20.34 -3.17
CA PHE A 179 -7.75 -19.32 -2.41
C PHE A 179 -7.34 -19.87 -1.04
N ASP A 180 -8.27 -20.39 -0.24
CA ASP A 180 -7.99 -20.89 1.10
C ASP A 180 -6.93 -21.99 1.08
N LYS A 181 -7.07 -22.99 0.20
CA LYS A 181 -6.12 -24.09 0.06
C LYS A 181 -4.70 -23.61 -0.29
N ASN A 182 -4.59 -22.69 -1.25
CA ASN A 182 -3.30 -22.20 -1.70
C ASN A 182 -2.68 -21.20 -0.70
N PHE A 183 -3.52 -20.39 -0.03
CA PHE A 183 -3.13 -19.50 1.06
C PHE A 183 -2.50 -20.30 2.22
N GLU A 184 -3.16 -21.35 2.69
CA GLU A 184 -2.64 -22.23 3.73
C GLU A 184 -1.33 -22.91 3.30
N SER A 185 -1.27 -23.43 2.07
CA SER A 185 -0.07 -24.05 1.53
C SER A 185 1.12 -23.09 1.47
N GLU A 186 0.88 -21.83 1.05
CA GLU A 186 1.92 -20.79 0.94
C GLU A 186 2.51 -20.38 2.30
N LEU A 187 1.70 -20.45 3.37
CA LEU A 187 2.10 -20.00 4.71
C LEU A 187 2.44 -21.12 5.69
N SER A 188 2.15 -22.39 5.36
CA SER A 188 2.25 -23.53 6.28
C SER A 188 3.63 -23.70 6.94
N PHE A 189 4.70 -23.42 6.20
CA PHE A 189 6.08 -23.55 6.70
C PHE A 189 6.41 -22.53 7.82
N LEU A 190 5.61 -21.47 7.97
CA LEU A 190 5.80 -20.45 9.01
C LEU A 190 5.14 -20.82 10.34
N LYS A 191 4.23 -21.82 10.37
CA LYS A 191 3.50 -22.21 11.60
C LYS A 191 4.40 -22.72 12.71
N SER A 192 5.46 -23.43 12.36
CA SER A 192 6.40 -24.01 13.33
C SER A 192 7.36 -23.00 13.95
N GLU A 193 7.43 -21.79 13.40
CA GLU A 193 8.44 -20.79 13.73
C GLU A 193 8.10 -19.93 14.95
N ASN A 194 6.84 -19.98 15.45
CA ASN A 194 6.35 -19.26 16.64
C ASN A 194 6.68 -17.76 16.66
N TYR A 195 6.43 -17.05 15.55
CA TYR A 195 6.53 -15.60 15.50
C TYR A 195 5.36 -14.94 16.24
N SER A 196 5.65 -13.83 16.94
CA SER A 196 4.64 -13.00 17.60
C SER A 196 4.14 -11.88 16.68
N TYR A 197 4.98 -11.46 15.73
CA TYR A 197 4.69 -10.35 14.82
C TYR A 197 5.13 -10.64 13.38
N ALA A 198 4.32 -10.18 12.41
CA ALA A 198 4.68 -10.17 11.00
C ALA A 198 4.50 -8.77 10.39
N ILE A 199 5.57 -8.21 9.83
CA ILE A 199 5.52 -6.99 9.03
C ILE A 199 5.03 -7.35 7.63
N LEU A 200 3.95 -6.71 7.18
CA LEU A 200 3.37 -6.92 5.85
C LEU A 200 4.11 -6.06 4.82
N GLY A 201 5.12 -6.64 4.18
CA GLY A 201 5.99 -5.99 3.18
C GLY A 201 5.47 -6.07 1.75
N CYS A 202 4.17 -6.25 1.57
CA CYS A 202 3.45 -6.18 0.30
C CYS A 202 2.08 -5.55 0.55
N THR A 203 1.64 -4.66 -0.34
CA THR A 203 0.37 -3.92 -0.23
C THR A 203 -0.88 -4.80 -0.35
N HIS A 204 -0.76 -5.99 -0.92
CA HIS A 204 -1.84 -6.97 -0.97
C HIS A 204 -2.10 -7.63 0.39
N TYR A 205 -1.05 -7.89 1.18
CA TYR A 205 -1.18 -8.66 2.42
C TYR A 205 -2.12 -8.05 3.47
N PRO A 206 -2.22 -6.70 3.62
CA PRO A 206 -3.21 -6.10 4.52
C PRO A 206 -4.68 -6.40 4.16
N LEU A 207 -4.99 -6.78 2.91
CA LEU A 207 -6.34 -7.17 2.49
C LEU A 207 -6.78 -8.50 3.15
N VAL A 208 -5.82 -9.37 3.46
CA VAL A 208 -6.01 -10.69 4.13
C VAL A 208 -5.33 -10.72 5.49
N LYS A 209 -5.29 -9.58 6.16
CA LYS A 209 -4.64 -9.42 7.46
C LYS A 209 -5.15 -10.41 8.50
N GLU A 210 -6.46 -10.55 8.64
CA GLU A 210 -7.07 -11.44 9.65
C GLU A 210 -6.83 -12.90 9.34
N GLU A 211 -6.86 -13.28 8.07
CA GLU A 211 -6.52 -14.61 7.62
C GLU A 211 -5.09 -14.98 8.00
N ILE A 212 -4.14 -14.05 7.80
CA ILE A 212 -2.73 -14.25 8.20
C ILE A 212 -2.61 -14.36 9.73
N GLU A 213 -3.22 -13.43 10.48
CA GLU A 213 -3.18 -13.40 11.94
C GLU A 213 -3.78 -14.68 12.55
N ASN A 214 -4.94 -15.13 12.05
CA ASN A 214 -5.60 -16.33 12.51
C ASN A 214 -4.82 -17.60 12.15
N PHE A 215 -4.29 -17.68 10.91
CA PHE A 215 -3.60 -18.89 10.45
C PHE A 215 -2.26 -19.09 11.15
N LEU A 216 -1.51 -18.01 11.40
CA LEU A 216 -0.18 -18.04 12.01
C LEU A 216 -0.18 -17.77 13.52
N ASN A 217 -1.34 -17.41 14.09
CA ASN A 217 -1.51 -17.04 15.51
C ASN A 217 -0.53 -15.92 15.95
N LEU A 218 -0.49 -14.82 15.20
CA LEU A 218 0.41 -13.69 15.45
C LEU A 218 -0.30 -12.35 15.19
N LYS A 219 0.38 -11.23 15.44
CA LYS A 219 -0.09 -9.88 15.09
C LYS A 219 0.62 -9.35 13.85
N THR A 220 -0.11 -8.69 12.97
CA THR A 220 0.49 -8.08 11.77
C THR A 220 0.71 -6.58 11.93
N ILE A 221 1.72 -6.07 11.23
CA ILE A 221 2.06 -4.64 11.19
C ILE A 221 2.15 -4.21 9.72
N SER A 222 1.34 -3.22 9.35
CA SER A 222 1.29 -2.69 7.99
C SER A 222 1.93 -1.29 7.90
N PRO A 223 2.67 -0.97 6.82
CA PRO A 223 3.21 0.37 6.58
C PRO A 223 2.16 1.40 6.16
N CYS A 224 0.94 0.98 5.77
CA CYS A 224 -0.01 1.81 5.04
C CYS A 224 -0.41 3.10 5.76
N PHE A 225 -0.63 3.05 7.08
CA PHE A 225 -0.90 4.23 7.88
C PHE A 225 0.27 5.24 7.84
N HIS A 226 1.51 4.75 7.98
CA HIS A 226 2.71 5.60 7.97
C HIS A 226 2.98 6.23 6.60
N VAL A 227 2.64 5.54 5.52
CA VAL A 227 2.68 6.10 4.17
C VAL A 227 1.68 7.26 4.04
N ALA A 228 0.44 7.07 4.50
CA ALA A 228 -0.59 8.11 4.47
C ALA A 228 -0.22 9.30 5.35
N GLN A 229 0.34 9.06 6.55
CA GLN A 229 0.88 10.10 7.43
C GLN A 229 1.98 10.90 6.73
N ARG A 230 2.93 10.23 6.06
CA ARG A 230 4.01 10.90 5.32
C ARG A 230 3.48 11.79 4.20
N VAL A 231 2.44 11.36 3.50
CA VAL A 231 1.75 12.18 2.48
C VAL A 231 1.16 13.44 3.13
N ALA A 232 0.44 13.28 4.24
CA ALA A 232 -0.15 14.41 4.99
C ALA A 232 0.92 15.41 5.47
N ASP A 233 2.06 14.91 5.99
CA ASP A 233 3.18 15.74 6.45
C ASP A 233 3.79 16.55 5.29
N LEU A 234 3.94 15.94 4.12
CA LEU A 234 4.46 16.63 2.91
C LEU A 234 3.51 17.72 2.42
N ILE A 235 2.22 17.54 2.59
CA ILE A 235 1.21 18.53 2.21
C ILE A 235 1.01 19.60 3.30
N LYS A 236 1.75 19.53 4.40
CA LYS A 236 1.68 20.47 5.56
C LYS A 236 0.28 20.52 6.19
N LEU A 237 -0.43 19.39 6.23
CA LEU A 237 -1.67 19.31 6.99
C LEU A 237 -1.37 19.27 8.48
N SER A 238 -2.08 20.10 9.26
CA SER A 238 -1.93 20.09 10.71
C SER A 238 -2.44 18.79 11.33
N ARG A 239 -1.78 18.28 12.37
CA ARG A 239 -2.24 17.10 13.13
C ARG A 239 -3.70 17.22 13.60
N LYS A 240 -4.15 18.45 13.91
CA LYS A 240 -5.54 18.76 14.30
C LYS A 240 -6.57 18.35 13.21
N SER A 241 -6.22 18.48 11.93
CA SER A 241 -7.09 18.07 10.82
C SER A 241 -7.22 16.55 10.74
N ILE A 242 -6.17 15.81 11.15
CA ILE A 242 -6.15 14.34 11.15
C ILE A 242 -7.04 13.77 12.26
N GLU A 243 -6.99 14.36 13.47
CA GLU A 243 -7.76 13.91 14.64
C GLU A 243 -9.28 14.16 14.50
N ASN A 244 -9.66 15.18 13.74
CA ASN A 244 -11.05 15.59 13.50
C ASN A 244 -11.60 15.17 12.13
N ALA A 245 -10.94 14.24 11.42
CA ALA A 245 -11.42 13.77 10.13
C ALA A 245 -12.76 13.05 10.29
N ILE A 246 -13.85 13.77 10.08
CA ILE A 246 -15.19 13.21 10.00
C ILE A 246 -15.23 12.34 8.74
N LEU A 247 -15.68 11.12 8.87
CA LEU A 247 -15.95 10.24 7.73
C LEU A 247 -17.09 10.88 6.92
N TYR A 248 -16.76 11.44 5.77
CA TYR A 248 -17.78 11.88 4.82
C TYR A 248 -18.48 10.66 4.23
N GLU A 249 -19.81 10.68 4.16
CA GLU A 249 -20.61 9.55 3.67
C GLU A 249 -20.35 9.20 2.19
N GLU A 250 -19.69 10.11 1.45
CA GLU A 250 -19.40 9.94 0.02
C GLU A 250 -17.89 10.05 -0.27
N ASP A 251 -17.12 9.03 0.13
CA ASP A 251 -15.72 8.91 -0.22
C ASP A 251 -15.57 8.31 -1.63
N PHE A 252 -15.54 9.18 -2.63
CA PHE A 252 -15.27 8.80 -4.01
C PHE A 252 -13.80 9.00 -4.36
N PHE A 253 -13.29 8.12 -5.21
CA PHE A 253 -12.00 8.31 -5.87
C PHE A 253 -12.10 7.97 -7.36
N ASN A 254 -11.23 8.58 -8.15
CA ASN A 254 -11.10 8.26 -9.57
C ASN A 254 -10.21 7.02 -9.71
N TYR A 255 -10.72 6.00 -10.38
CA TYR A 255 -10.05 4.72 -10.58
C TYR A 255 -9.88 4.42 -12.07
N LEU A 256 -8.70 3.96 -12.44
CA LEU A 256 -8.40 3.43 -13.77
C LEU A 256 -7.75 2.07 -13.61
N SER A 257 -8.35 1.05 -14.26
CA SER A 257 -7.72 -0.24 -14.53
C SER A 257 -7.02 -0.16 -15.89
N THR A 258 -5.76 -0.57 -15.98
CA THR A 258 -5.05 -0.57 -17.27
C THR A 258 -5.62 -1.60 -18.25
N THR A 259 -6.31 -2.63 -17.76
CA THR A 259 -7.06 -3.58 -18.58
C THR A 259 -8.18 -2.88 -19.36
N ASN A 260 -8.95 -2.01 -18.70
CA ASN A 260 -10.09 -1.32 -19.33
C ASN A 260 -9.75 0.07 -19.86
N ASN A 261 -8.67 0.68 -19.37
CA ASN A 261 -8.12 1.98 -19.73
C ASN A 261 -9.14 3.16 -19.71
N ASN A 262 -10.16 3.07 -18.88
CA ASN A 262 -11.18 4.10 -18.68
C ASN A 262 -11.22 4.56 -17.22
N TRP A 263 -11.31 5.88 -17.00
CA TRP A 263 -11.54 6.45 -15.68
C TRP A 263 -12.97 6.25 -15.22
N ILE A 264 -13.16 5.72 -14.03
CA ILE A 264 -14.45 5.59 -13.34
C ILE A 264 -14.36 6.14 -11.93
N GLN A 265 -15.49 6.55 -11.36
CA GLN A 265 -15.56 6.85 -9.93
C GLN A 265 -15.94 5.58 -9.15
N LYS A 266 -15.20 5.30 -8.09
CA LYS A 266 -15.50 4.21 -7.16
C LYS A 266 -15.73 4.76 -5.76
N LYS A 267 -16.64 4.13 -5.01
CA LYS A 267 -16.82 4.36 -3.58
C LYS A 267 -15.78 3.60 -2.76
N ARG A 268 -15.51 4.11 -1.56
CA ARG A 268 -14.62 3.47 -0.58
C ARG A 268 -14.99 2.01 -0.29
N GLU A 269 -16.28 1.70 -0.21
CA GLU A 269 -16.78 0.35 0.03
C GLU A 269 -16.29 -0.68 -1.00
N SER A 270 -15.94 -0.23 -2.21
CA SER A 270 -15.44 -1.11 -3.27
C SER A 270 -14.00 -1.63 -3.06
N PHE A 271 -13.27 -1.16 -2.02
CA PHE A 271 -11.90 -1.60 -1.74
C PHE A 271 -11.77 -3.04 -1.31
N TYR A 272 -12.75 -3.47 -0.52
CA TYR A 272 -12.61 -4.76 0.16
C TYR A 272 -12.94 -5.94 -0.77
N GLY A 273 -13.69 -5.72 -1.87
CA GLY A 273 -14.11 -6.82 -2.74
C GLY A 273 -14.66 -7.98 -1.93
N PRO A 274 -14.17 -9.22 -2.14
CA PRO A 274 -14.59 -10.40 -1.40
C PRO A 274 -14.10 -10.45 0.06
N PHE A 275 -13.17 -9.58 0.45
CA PHE A 275 -12.66 -9.45 1.82
C PHE A 275 -13.49 -8.48 2.68
N GLN A 276 -14.66 -8.02 2.17
CA GLN A 276 -15.58 -7.21 2.97
C GLN A 276 -16.06 -8.00 4.20
N ARG A 277 -15.87 -7.39 5.37
CA ARG A 277 -16.44 -7.88 6.63
C ARG A 277 -17.84 -7.34 6.78
N LYS A 278 -18.72 -8.22 7.18
CA LYS A 278 -20.07 -7.86 7.62
C LYS A 278 -20.04 -7.06 8.91
#